data_af320410f9aaffe964e2a082dfe649d2
#
_entry.id   af320410f9aaffe964e2a082dfe649d2
#
_cell.length_a   1.000
_cell.length_b   1.000
_cell.length_c   1.000
_cell.angle_alpha   90.00
_cell.angle_beta   90.00
_cell.angle_gamma   90.00
#
_symmetry.space_group_name_H-M   'P 1'
#
loop_
_entity.id
_entity.type
_entity.pdbx_description
1 polymer ?
#
loop_
_entity_poly.entity_id
_entity_poly.type
_entity_poly.pdbx_seq_one_letter_code
_entity_poly.pdbx_strand_id
1 'polypeptide(L)'
;MPATVVTITSGKGGVGKTTTTANIAVALAATGDRVVCLDGDIGLRNLDVVMGLENRIVYDLVDVVEGRARLRQALIKDKRLPDLHLIPAAQTRDKAAVSPSDMIKICNDLRAEFDWILIDSPAGIERGFRNAIAAADRVIIVTNPEVSAVRDADRVIGLIEAE
;
A
#
# COMPACT_ATOMS: atom_id res chain seq x y z
N MET A 1 12.92 16.41 -5.03
CA MET A 1 13.39 15.27 -4.23
C MET A 1 12.68 14.00 -4.72
N PRO A 2 13.33 12.83 -4.66
CA PRO A 2 12.62 11.58 -4.97
C PRO A 2 11.51 11.35 -3.93
N ALA A 3 10.44 10.66 -4.36
CA ALA A 3 9.31 10.33 -3.49
C ALA A 3 9.76 9.52 -2.27
N THR A 4 9.08 9.74 -1.15
CA THR A 4 9.23 8.89 0.04
C THR A 4 8.22 7.74 -0.01
N VAL A 5 8.71 6.52 0.14
CA VAL A 5 7.87 5.32 0.24
C VAL A 5 7.61 4.99 1.70
N VAL A 6 6.35 4.99 2.09
CA VAL A 6 5.91 4.68 3.46
C VAL A 6 4.98 3.46 3.43
N THR A 7 5.35 2.41 4.11
CA THR A 7 4.50 1.25 4.29
C THR A 7 3.72 1.37 5.60
N ILE A 8 2.40 1.18 5.53
CA ILE A 8 1.51 1.14 6.69
C ILE A 8 1.16 -0.33 6.94
N THR A 9 1.53 -0.84 8.09
CA THR A 9 1.36 -2.24 8.47
C THR A 9 0.76 -2.40 9.86
N SER A 10 0.40 -3.61 10.21
CA SER A 10 -0.09 -3.98 11.53
C SER A 10 0.22 -5.44 11.82
N GLY A 11 0.45 -5.78 13.07
CA GLY A 11 0.61 -7.16 13.50
C GLY A 11 -0.70 -7.94 13.55
N LYS A 12 -1.84 -7.25 13.59
CA LYS A 12 -3.18 -7.82 13.74
C LYS A 12 -4.16 -7.14 12.78
N GLY A 13 -5.13 -7.90 12.26
CA GLY A 13 -6.22 -7.35 11.45
C GLY A 13 -7.22 -6.55 12.30
N GLY A 14 -7.97 -5.64 11.66
CA GLY A 14 -9.05 -4.89 12.29
C GLY A 14 -8.60 -3.76 13.23
N VAL A 15 -7.36 -3.30 13.16
CA VAL A 15 -6.83 -2.21 14.00
C VAL A 15 -6.94 -0.82 13.35
N GLY A 16 -7.48 -0.73 12.14
CA GLY A 16 -7.65 0.55 11.42
C GLY A 16 -6.51 0.90 10.47
N LYS A 17 -5.70 -0.07 10.05
CA LYS A 17 -4.56 0.12 9.14
C LYS A 17 -4.97 0.72 7.79
N THR A 18 -5.94 0.15 7.10
CA THR A 18 -6.42 0.63 5.80
C THR A 18 -7.06 2.01 5.90
N THR A 19 -7.86 2.25 6.93
CA THR A 19 -8.43 3.58 7.21
C THR A 19 -7.34 4.61 7.48
N THR A 20 -6.31 4.25 8.24
CA THR A 20 -5.15 5.12 8.49
C THR A 20 -4.41 5.46 7.20
N THR A 21 -4.18 4.47 6.34
CA THR A 21 -3.55 4.68 5.02
C THR A 21 -4.33 5.70 4.18
N ALA A 22 -5.64 5.48 4.04
CA ALA A 22 -6.51 6.37 3.27
C ALA A 22 -6.53 7.81 3.84
N ASN A 23 -6.62 7.95 5.15
CA ASN A 23 -6.66 9.27 5.80
C ASN A 23 -5.32 10.01 5.69
N ILE A 24 -4.19 9.35 5.82
CA ILE A 24 -2.88 9.97 5.60
C ILE A 24 -2.76 10.43 4.15
N ALA A 25 -3.17 9.60 3.19
CA ALA A 25 -3.14 9.93 1.77
C ALA A 25 -3.97 11.18 1.45
N VAL A 26 -5.19 11.25 1.96
CA VAL A 26 -6.08 12.42 1.79
C VAL A 26 -5.47 13.67 2.41
N ALA A 27 -4.92 13.57 3.61
CA ALA A 27 -4.30 14.70 4.30
C ALA A 27 -3.09 15.26 3.52
N LEU A 28 -2.21 14.39 3.02
CA LEU A 28 -1.06 14.80 2.21
C LEU A 28 -1.49 15.42 0.87
N ALA A 29 -2.44 14.81 0.18
CA ALA A 29 -2.95 15.35 -1.08
C ALA A 29 -3.68 16.70 -0.90
N ALA A 30 -4.37 16.90 0.23
CA ALA A 30 -5.04 18.15 0.56
C ALA A 30 -4.06 19.31 0.80
N THR A 31 -2.81 19.03 1.12
CA THR A 31 -1.75 20.04 1.24
C THR A 31 -1.04 20.34 -0.09
N GLY A 32 -1.43 19.68 -1.17
CA GLY A 32 -0.89 19.89 -2.52
C GLY A 32 0.21 18.90 -2.93
N ASP A 33 0.48 17.90 -2.10
CA ASP A 33 1.45 16.85 -2.44
C ASP A 33 0.82 15.84 -3.42
N ARG A 34 1.65 15.31 -4.32
CA ARG A 34 1.26 14.25 -5.24
C ARG A 34 1.42 12.90 -4.54
N VAL A 35 0.30 12.21 -4.35
CA VAL A 35 0.24 10.99 -3.54
C VAL A 35 -0.29 9.82 -4.36
N VAL A 36 0.35 8.66 -4.23
CA VAL A 36 -0.18 7.39 -4.73
C VAL A 36 -0.24 6.37 -3.60
N CYS A 37 -1.39 5.71 -3.49
CA CYS A 37 -1.57 4.55 -2.61
C CYS A 37 -1.45 3.27 -3.43
N LEU A 38 -0.75 2.28 -2.90
CA LEU A 38 -0.74 0.91 -3.41
C LEU A 38 -1.44 0.00 -2.41
N ASP A 39 -2.45 -0.72 -2.87
CA ASP A 39 -3.06 -1.78 -2.07
C ASP A 39 -2.22 -3.05 -2.23
N GLY A 40 -1.46 -3.38 -1.18
CA GLY A 40 -0.61 -4.57 -1.13
C GLY A 40 -1.32 -5.82 -0.62
N ASP A 41 -2.59 -5.73 -0.23
CA ASP A 41 -3.37 -6.86 0.28
C ASP A 41 -4.03 -7.64 -0.85
N ILE A 42 -3.21 -8.41 -1.57
CA ILE A 42 -3.65 -9.21 -2.71
C ILE A 42 -4.65 -10.27 -2.24
N GLY A 43 -5.81 -10.28 -2.88
CA GLY A 43 -6.92 -11.18 -2.58
C GLY A 43 -8.06 -10.54 -1.80
N LEU A 44 -7.83 -9.53 -0.98
CA LEU A 44 -8.89 -8.84 -0.21
C LEU A 44 -9.35 -7.53 -0.84
N ARG A 45 -8.43 -6.71 -1.34
CA ARG A 45 -8.75 -5.46 -2.03
C ARG A 45 -9.71 -4.56 -1.25
N ASN A 46 -9.22 -3.93 -0.18
CA ASN A 46 -10.04 -3.11 0.70
C ASN A 46 -9.85 -1.59 0.51
N LEU A 47 -8.68 -1.15 0.07
CA LEU A 47 -8.33 0.26 0.00
C LEU A 47 -9.20 1.02 -1.02
N ASP A 48 -9.56 0.39 -2.14
CA ASP A 48 -10.45 0.95 -3.14
C ASP A 48 -11.84 1.26 -2.60
N VAL A 49 -12.38 0.39 -1.75
CA VAL A 49 -13.69 0.58 -1.09
C VAL A 49 -13.61 1.76 -0.11
N VAL A 50 -12.59 1.82 0.72
CA VAL A 50 -12.39 2.91 1.69
C VAL A 50 -12.23 4.26 0.97
N MET A 51 -11.58 4.29 -0.18
CA MET A 51 -11.40 5.51 -0.99
C MET A 51 -12.59 5.81 -1.93
N GLY A 52 -13.57 4.91 -2.04
CA GLY A 52 -14.74 5.07 -2.91
C GLY A 52 -14.40 4.97 -4.40
N LEU A 53 -13.40 4.19 -4.77
CA LEU A 53 -12.89 4.05 -6.14
C LEU A 53 -13.14 2.67 -6.75
N GLU A 54 -13.88 1.81 -6.08
CA GLU A 54 -14.12 0.41 -6.47
C GLU A 54 -14.76 0.26 -7.88
N ASN A 55 -15.55 1.23 -8.28
CA ASN A 55 -16.23 1.22 -9.59
C ASN A 55 -15.37 1.78 -10.74
N ARG A 56 -14.15 2.21 -10.46
CA ARG A 56 -13.21 2.78 -11.45
C ARG A 56 -12.09 1.84 -11.83
N ILE A 57 -12.03 0.66 -11.25
CA ILE A 57 -10.94 -0.30 -11.45
C ILE A 57 -11.07 -0.95 -12.82
N VAL A 58 -10.02 -0.81 -13.65
CA VAL A 58 -9.85 -1.51 -14.92
C VAL A 58 -8.70 -2.51 -14.81
N TYR A 59 -7.57 -2.06 -14.30
CA TYR A 59 -6.39 -2.87 -14.09
C TYR A 59 -5.93 -2.79 -12.63
N ASP A 60 -5.28 -3.82 -12.15
CA ASP A 60 -4.77 -3.95 -10.80
C ASP A 60 -3.23 -4.14 -10.76
N LEU A 61 -2.69 -4.20 -9.56
CA LEU A 61 -1.25 -4.37 -9.33
C LEU A 61 -0.69 -5.62 -10.03
N VAL A 62 -1.43 -6.74 -10.01
CA VAL A 62 -1.00 -7.99 -10.63
C VAL A 62 -0.98 -7.86 -12.16
N ASP A 63 -1.92 -7.14 -12.76
CA ASP A 63 -1.91 -6.85 -14.20
C ASP A 63 -0.64 -6.11 -14.62
N VAL A 64 -0.17 -5.18 -13.79
CA VAL A 64 1.09 -4.46 -14.04
C VAL A 64 2.29 -5.39 -13.93
N VAL A 65 2.36 -6.20 -12.87
CA VAL A 65 3.47 -7.14 -12.63
C VAL A 65 3.56 -8.18 -13.75
N GLU A 66 2.43 -8.70 -14.21
CA GLU A 66 2.38 -9.70 -15.28
C GLU A 66 2.45 -9.09 -16.70
N GLY A 67 2.59 -7.78 -16.81
CA GLY A 67 2.75 -7.10 -18.11
C GLY A 67 1.48 -6.97 -18.94
N ARG A 68 0.30 -7.22 -18.36
CA ARG A 68 -1.00 -7.02 -19.04
C ARG A 68 -1.43 -5.56 -19.10
N ALA A 69 -0.89 -4.73 -18.22
CA ALA A 69 -1.14 -3.30 -18.21
C ALA A 69 0.16 -2.54 -17.93
N ARG A 70 0.24 -1.31 -18.45
CA ARG A 70 1.28 -0.36 -18.04
C ARG A 70 0.91 0.23 -16.69
N LEU A 71 1.91 0.65 -15.92
CA LEU A 71 1.71 1.26 -14.60
C LEU A 71 0.68 2.40 -14.63
N ARG A 72 0.78 3.29 -15.61
CA ARG A 72 -0.17 4.42 -15.78
C ARG A 72 -1.61 3.98 -16.03
N GLN A 73 -1.83 2.83 -16.64
CA GLN A 73 -3.18 2.30 -16.88
C GLN A 73 -3.85 1.77 -15.62
N ALA A 74 -3.06 1.36 -14.63
CA ALA A 74 -3.57 0.91 -13.33
C ALA A 74 -3.77 2.05 -12.32
N LEU A 75 -3.23 3.24 -12.58
CA LEU A 75 -3.44 4.41 -11.74
C LEU A 75 -4.88 4.91 -11.84
N ILE A 76 -5.55 4.99 -10.70
CA ILE A 76 -6.90 5.54 -10.57
C ILE A 76 -6.81 6.87 -9.85
N LYS A 77 -7.31 7.94 -10.48
CA LYS A 77 -7.36 9.27 -9.89
C LYS A 77 -8.55 9.40 -8.93
N ASP A 78 -8.33 9.98 -7.76
CA ASP A 78 -9.41 10.30 -6.82
C ASP A 78 -10.38 11.31 -7.44
N LYS A 79 -11.66 11.19 -7.09
CA LYS A 79 -12.72 12.04 -7.63
C LYS A 79 -12.66 13.49 -7.15
N ARG A 80 -12.14 13.71 -5.94
CA ARG A 80 -12.14 15.00 -5.24
C ARG A 80 -10.77 15.66 -5.20
N LEU A 81 -9.72 14.83 -5.11
CA LEU A 81 -8.34 15.26 -4.97
C LEU A 81 -7.52 14.83 -6.19
N PRO A 82 -7.27 15.74 -7.14
CA PRO A 82 -6.61 15.38 -8.41
C PRO A 82 -5.18 14.87 -8.26
N ASP A 83 -4.52 15.18 -7.15
CA ASP A 83 -3.15 14.75 -6.85
C ASP A 83 -3.08 13.42 -6.07
N LEU A 84 -4.23 12.82 -5.76
CA LEU A 84 -4.34 11.52 -5.11
C LEU A 84 -4.70 10.43 -6.11
N HIS A 85 -3.90 9.36 -6.11
CA HIS A 85 -4.08 8.19 -6.98
C HIS A 85 -4.05 6.89 -6.18
N LEU A 86 -4.64 5.86 -6.75
CA LEU A 86 -4.65 4.49 -6.22
C LEU A 86 -4.20 3.50 -7.29
N ILE A 87 -3.39 2.52 -6.90
CA ILE A 87 -3.20 1.27 -7.64
C ILE A 87 -3.86 0.17 -6.80
N PRO A 88 -4.95 -0.43 -7.29
CA PRO A 88 -5.69 -1.44 -6.53
C PRO A 88 -4.99 -2.79 -6.54
N ALA A 89 -5.25 -3.61 -5.52
CA ALA A 89 -4.87 -5.01 -5.49
C ALA A 89 -5.80 -5.88 -6.35
N ALA A 90 -5.32 -7.05 -6.73
CA ALA A 90 -6.15 -8.07 -7.36
C ALA A 90 -7.01 -8.81 -6.32
N GLN A 91 -8.25 -9.16 -6.68
CA GLN A 91 -9.17 -9.87 -5.78
C GLN A 91 -8.93 -11.39 -5.71
N THR A 92 -8.62 -12.01 -6.85
CA THR A 92 -8.69 -13.46 -7.03
C THR A 92 -7.38 -14.08 -7.48
N ARG A 93 -6.27 -13.40 -7.29
CA ARG A 93 -4.96 -13.86 -7.73
C ARG A 93 -4.19 -14.55 -6.62
N ASP A 94 -3.27 -15.41 -7.03
CA ASP A 94 -2.31 -15.99 -6.11
C ASP A 94 -1.51 -14.88 -5.41
N LYS A 95 -1.43 -14.94 -4.08
CA LYS A 95 -0.62 -14.02 -3.28
C LYS A 95 0.86 -14.06 -3.65
N ALA A 96 1.29 -15.11 -4.33
CA ALA A 96 2.63 -15.26 -4.88
C ALA A 96 2.86 -14.49 -6.20
N ALA A 97 1.82 -13.91 -6.79
CA ALA A 97 1.91 -13.21 -8.07
C ALA A 97 2.79 -11.96 -8.03
N VAL A 98 3.01 -11.39 -6.86
CA VAL A 98 3.87 -10.22 -6.64
C VAL A 98 5.05 -10.61 -5.77
N SER A 99 6.26 -10.27 -6.20
CA SER A 99 7.49 -10.46 -5.43
C SER A 99 8.00 -9.16 -4.80
N PRO A 100 8.91 -9.23 -3.81
CA PRO A 100 9.60 -8.05 -3.30
C PRO A 100 10.26 -7.21 -4.40
N SER A 101 10.91 -7.85 -5.37
CA SER A 101 11.55 -7.18 -6.51
C SER A 101 10.56 -6.42 -7.39
N ASP A 102 9.36 -6.97 -7.59
CA ASP A 102 8.29 -6.30 -8.33
C ASP A 102 7.84 -5.02 -7.62
N MET A 103 7.68 -5.06 -6.30
CA MET A 103 7.32 -3.88 -5.50
C MET A 103 8.39 -2.80 -5.57
N ILE A 104 9.66 -3.17 -5.46
CA ILE A 104 10.79 -2.24 -5.59
C ILE A 104 10.76 -1.56 -6.95
N LYS A 105 10.58 -2.32 -8.02
CA LYS A 105 10.51 -1.78 -9.37
C LYS A 105 9.34 -0.80 -9.55
N ILE A 106 8.15 -1.18 -9.12
CA ILE A 106 6.96 -0.33 -9.21
C ILE A 106 7.17 0.97 -8.43
N CYS A 107 7.67 0.89 -7.20
CA CYS A 107 7.94 2.08 -6.40
C CYS A 107 8.98 2.99 -7.05
N ASN A 108 10.05 2.43 -7.62
CA ASN A 108 11.06 3.21 -8.33
C ASN A 108 10.49 3.93 -9.56
N ASP A 109 9.61 3.27 -10.31
CA ASP A 109 8.93 3.89 -11.47
C ASP A 109 8.00 5.04 -11.02
N LEU A 110 7.36 4.91 -9.86
CA LEU A 110 6.46 5.94 -9.31
C LEU A 110 7.20 7.15 -8.70
N ARG A 111 8.44 6.97 -8.25
CA ARG A 111 9.21 8.04 -7.57
C ARG A 111 9.39 9.30 -8.41
N ALA A 112 9.33 9.21 -9.73
CA ALA A 112 9.47 10.35 -10.62
C ALA A 112 8.21 11.23 -10.70
N GLU A 113 7.05 10.66 -10.40
CA GLU A 113 5.76 11.33 -10.61
C GLU A 113 5.06 11.75 -9.31
N PHE A 114 5.45 11.17 -8.17
CA PHE A 114 4.80 11.39 -6.88
C PHE A 114 5.78 11.93 -5.83
N ASP A 115 5.23 12.56 -4.81
CA ASP A 115 5.98 13.01 -3.64
C ASP A 115 5.92 11.95 -2.52
N TRP A 116 4.78 11.23 -2.44
CA TRP A 116 4.54 10.16 -1.48
C TRP A 116 3.99 8.92 -2.14
N ILE A 117 4.53 7.78 -1.76
CA ILE A 117 4.04 6.45 -2.14
C ILE A 117 3.68 5.74 -0.84
N LEU A 118 2.38 5.49 -0.63
CA LEU A 118 1.86 4.83 0.56
C LEU A 118 1.46 3.40 0.21
N ILE A 119 2.03 2.42 0.90
CA ILE A 119 1.72 1.00 0.68
C ILE A 119 0.87 0.51 1.85
N ASP A 120 -0.37 0.09 1.56
CA ASP A 120 -1.23 -0.59 2.52
C ASP A 120 -0.86 -2.08 2.56
N SER A 121 -0.14 -2.49 3.59
CA SER A 121 0.32 -3.86 3.78
C SER A 121 -0.83 -4.77 4.24
N PRO A 122 -0.84 -6.06 3.90
CA PRO A 122 -1.70 -7.00 4.60
C PRO A 122 -1.32 -7.07 6.09
N ALA A 123 -2.30 -7.45 6.93
CA ALA A 123 -2.05 -7.65 8.35
C ALA A 123 -1.14 -8.87 8.59
N GLY A 124 -0.33 -8.82 9.65
CA GLY A 124 0.55 -9.90 10.04
C GLY A 124 1.90 -9.90 9.33
N ILE A 125 2.58 -11.04 9.39
CA ILE A 125 4.00 -11.19 9.02
C ILE A 125 4.22 -12.18 7.87
N GLU A 126 3.17 -12.53 7.15
CA GLU A 126 3.24 -13.46 6.04
C GLU A 126 3.87 -12.84 4.78
N ARG A 127 3.83 -13.56 3.69
CA ARG A 127 4.49 -13.20 2.43
C ARG A 127 4.19 -11.77 1.93
N GLY A 128 2.95 -11.33 2.04
CA GLY A 128 2.55 -9.98 1.64
C GLY A 128 3.21 -8.86 2.46
N PHE A 129 3.55 -9.13 3.71
CA PHE A 129 4.30 -8.20 4.55
C PHE A 129 5.69 -7.91 3.96
N ARG A 130 6.44 -8.95 3.55
CA ARG A 130 7.77 -8.77 2.95
C ARG A 130 7.72 -7.96 1.67
N ASN A 131 6.71 -8.21 0.82
CA ASN A 131 6.49 -7.41 -0.38
C ASN A 131 6.27 -5.94 -0.04
N ALA A 132 5.44 -5.67 0.97
CA ALA A 132 5.06 -4.32 1.34
C ALA A 132 6.21 -3.51 1.96
N ILE A 133 7.15 -4.15 2.66
CA ILE A 133 8.30 -3.46 3.27
C ILE A 133 9.53 -3.36 2.38
N ALA A 134 9.61 -4.16 1.31
CA ALA A 134 10.81 -4.27 0.48
C ALA A 134 11.26 -2.94 -0.14
N ALA A 135 10.33 -2.06 -0.51
CA ALA A 135 10.63 -0.76 -1.10
C ALA A 135 10.51 0.40 -0.11
N ALA A 136 10.16 0.14 1.15
CA ALA A 136 9.85 1.17 2.12
C ALA A 136 11.08 1.96 2.59
N ASP A 137 10.98 3.27 2.55
CA ASP A 137 11.95 4.16 3.21
C ASP A 137 11.59 4.33 4.70
N ARG A 138 10.29 4.21 5.01
CA ARG A 138 9.73 4.29 6.38
C ARG A 138 8.57 3.32 6.55
N VAL A 139 8.32 2.90 7.78
CA VAL A 139 7.20 2.04 8.14
C VAL A 139 6.41 2.66 9.28
N ILE A 140 5.08 2.69 9.13
CA ILE A 140 4.14 3.05 10.21
C ILE A 140 3.45 1.77 10.65
N ILE A 141 3.50 1.48 11.95
CA ILE A 141 2.84 0.32 12.54
C ILE A 141 1.61 0.81 13.30
N VAL A 142 0.45 0.33 12.88
CA VAL A 142 -0.85 0.64 13.50
C VAL A 142 -1.19 -0.46 14.49
N THR A 143 -1.55 -0.09 15.72
CA THR A 143 -1.94 -1.02 16.77
C THR A 143 -3.03 -0.42 17.66
N ASN A 144 -3.81 -1.28 18.31
CA ASN A 144 -4.68 -0.91 19.41
C ASN A 144 -3.92 -1.04 20.74
N PRO A 145 -4.34 -0.33 21.80
CA PRO A 145 -3.70 -0.38 23.12
C PRO A 145 -4.08 -1.64 23.92
N GLU A 146 -4.20 -2.77 23.27
CA GLU A 146 -4.45 -4.08 23.86
C GLU A 146 -3.19 -4.89 23.92
N VAL A 147 -3.00 -5.69 24.97
CA VAL A 147 -1.78 -6.47 25.19
C VAL A 147 -1.43 -7.37 24.01
N SER A 148 -2.42 -8.07 23.46
CA SER A 148 -2.21 -8.96 22.30
C SER A 148 -1.81 -8.19 21.04
N ALA A 149 -2.45 -7.04 20.78
CA ALA A 149 -2.14 -6.21 19.63
C ALA A 149 -0.74 -5.58 19.75
N VAL A 150 -0.36 -5.12 20.92
CA VAL A 150 0.98 -4.57 21.20
C VAL A 150 2.06 -5.63 21.02
N ARG A 151 1.84 -6.87 21.48
CA ARG A 151 2.77 -7.99 21.23
C ARG A 151 2.95 -8.30 19.76
N ASP A 152 1.87 -8.28 18.99
CA ASP A 152 1.94 -8.51 17.55
C ASP A 152 2.68 -7.36 16.84
N ALA A 153 2.46 -6.12 17.27
CA ALA A 153 3.20 -4.96 16.77
C ALA A 153 4.70 -5.04 17.09
N ASP A 154 5.06 -5.43 18.30
CA ASP A 154 6.46 -5.63 18.71
C ASP A 154 7.17 -6.70 17.87
N ARG A 155 6.47 -7.79 17.54
CA ARG A 155 6.99 -8.81 16.63
C ARG A 155 7.25 -8.25 15.22
N VAL A 156 6.36 -7.40 14.71
CA VAL A 156 6.53 -6.73 13.41
C VAL A 156 7.75 -5.82 13.43
N ILE A 157 7.95 -5.05 14.50
CA ILE A 157 9.13 -4.19 14.68
C ILE A 157 10.41 -5.02 14.59
N GLY A 158 10.49 -6.12 15.33
CA GLY A 158 11.67 -6.99 15.32
C GLY A 158 12.00 -7.57 13.94
N LEU A 159 10.97 -7.86 13.13
CA LEU A 159 11.19 -8.32 11.75
C LEU A 159 11.68 -7.23 10.83
N ILE A 160 11.17 -6.00 10.97
CA ILE A 160 11.61 -4.86 10.16
C ILE A 160 13.07 -4.51 10.47
N GLU A 161 13.46 -4.54 11.74
CA GLU A 161 14.84 -4.24 12.17
C GLU A 161 15.85 -5.30 11.71
N ALA A 162 15.38 -6.51 11.37
CA ALA A 162 16.23 -7.61 10.93
C ALA A 162 16.49 -7.63 9.41
N GLU A 163 15.77 -6.83 8.62
CA GLU A 163 15.92 -6.69 7.16
C GLU A 163 16.69 -5.41 6.77
#